data_2c3a9a04d4d1d2a7cc52f39b860220f9
#
_entry.id   2c3a9a04d4d1d2a7cc52f39b860220f9
#
_cell.length_a   1.000
_cell.length_b   1.000
_cell.length_c   1.000
_cell.angle_alpha   90.00
_cell.angle_beta   90.00
_cell.angle_gamma   90.00
#
_symmetry.space_group_name_H-M   'P 1'
#
loop_
_entity.id
_entity.type
_entity.pdbx_description
1 polymer ?
#
loop_
_entity_poly.entity_id
_entity_poly.type
_entity_poly.pdbx_seq_one_letter_code
_entity_poly.pdbx_strand_id
1 'polypeptide(L)'
;MKRFKQIFNHQPPARLIALGFASTILLGTLLLLMPFSIRPGITVQPVDALFSATSAVCVTGLLTVDTADTFTPVGQVVMAVLIQIGGLGITSIGMGLALAAGRRISLRERTLIREAMNVGSLEGMVRLVRAIIKLTLAFELAGVIPIFAVFVQDYPPLKALGLSVFHSISSFNNAGIDILGGGRSLTPYRDNVLLNLSTCFLIISGGIGFLVMVDVVKCRFRFRKFTLHSKVVVTTTAFLLAAGALLLKFTDPLSWLTAFFLSVSARTAGFATLDLGKLSNAGLFTILILMFIGASPGSTGGGIKTTTIFVLAQEIRCIFSKQRPGAFRRALPANAIAKASTIGLLGMLVVCCTTFLLCILEPGLPFISLLFEAVSAYSTAGLSTGITAQLCLAAKLVLIFTMYTGRVGAFTLLSLWVERPEPNAHFTEEAITIG
;
A
#
# COMPACT_ATOMS: atom_id res chain seq x y z
N MET A 1 -13.41 -5.26 -32.37
CA MET A 1 -12.69 -6.18 -31.47
C MET A 1 -11.26 -6.50 -31.92
N LYS A 2 -10.97 -6.88 -33.17
CA LYS A 2 -9.60 -7.22 -33.66
C LYS A 2 -8.62 -6.02 -33.58
N ARG A 3 -9.01 -4.79 -33.98
CA ARG A 3 -8.19 -3.56 -33.86
C ARG A 3 -7.85 -3.20 -32.41
N PHE A 4 -8.79 -3.34 -31.49
CA PHE A 4 -8.56 -3.08 -30.05
C PHE A 4 -7.56 -4.08 -29.45
N LYS A 5 -7.66 -5.37 -29.85
CA LYS A 5 -6.68 -6.41 -29.48
C LYS A 5 -5.27 -6.13 -30.05
N GLN A 6 -5.16 -5.57 -31.24
CA GLN A 6 -3.87 -5.20 -31.84
C GLN A 6 -3.22 -4.02 -31.14
N ILE A 7 -3.97 -2.94 -30.84
CA ILE A 7 -3.47 -1.77 -30.11
C ILE A 7 -3.02 -2.20 -28.70
N PHE A 8 -3.84 -3.01 -28.02
CA PHE A 8 -3.51 -3.53 -26.69
C PHE A 8 -2.26 -4.42 -26.70
N ASN A 9 -2.04 -5.15 -27.82
CA ASN A 9 -0.92 -6.08 -27.98
C ASN A 9 0.45 -5.40 -28.21
N HIS A 10 0.52 -4.10 -28.48
CA HIS A 10 1.78 -3.38 -28.71
C HIS A 10 2.17 -2.44 -27.56
N GLN A 11 1.31 -2.31 -26.51
CA GLN A 11 1.60 -1.44 -25.38
C GLN A 11 2.60 -2.07 -24.41
N PRO A 12 3.53 -1.29 -23.84
CA PRO A 12 4.43 -1.77 -22.81
C PRO A 12 3.67 -2.21 -21.55
N PRO A 13 4.20 -3.20 -20.81
CA PRO A 13 3.56 -3.73 -19.60
C PRO A 13 3.20 -2.65 -18.57
N ALA A 14 4.07 -1.68 -18.36
CA ALA A 14 3.85 -0.56 -17.44
C ALA A 14 2.58 0.25 -17.78
N ARG A 15 2.34 0.54 -19.09
CA ARG A 15 1.12 1.23 -19.54
C ARG A 15 -0.13 0.42 -19.27
N LEU A 16 -0.07 -0.88 -19.48
CA LEU A 16 -1.22 -1.76 -19.24
C LEU A 16 -1.58 -1.85 -17.77
N ILE A 17 -0.58 -1.86 -16.88
CA ILE A 17 -0.78 -1.84 -15.44
C ILE A 17 -1.42 -0.50 -15.02
N ALA A 18 -0.85 0.62 -15.44
CA ALA A 18 -1.39 1.95 -15.12
C ALA A 18 -2.83 2.12 -15.62
N LEU A 19 -3.11 1.81 -16.90
CA LEU A 19 -4.46 1.86 -17.46
C LEU A 19 -5.43 0.92 -16.73
N GLY A 20 -4.97 -0.25 -16.31
CA GLY A 20 -5.74 -1.19 -15.50
C GLY A 20 -6.19 -0.54 -14.18
N PHE A 21 -5.27 0.07 -13.43
CA PHE A 21 -5.61 0.78 -12.18
C PHE A 21 -6.59 1.94 -12.45
N ALA A 22 -6.33 2.77 -13.45
CA ALA A 22 -7.21 3.89 -13.81
C ALA A 22 -8.62 3.41 -14.19
N SER A 23 -8.74 2.36 -15.02
CA SER A 23 -10.04 1.81 -15.42
C SER A 23 -10.80 1.19 -14.25
N THR A 24 -10.12 0.54 -13.32
CA THR A 24 -10.74 -0.04 -12.13
C THR A 24 -11.23 1.06 -11.18
N ILE A 25 -10.47 2.16 -11.01
CA ILE A 25 -10.89 3.34 -10.24
C ILE A 25 -12.14 3.95 -10.85
N LEU A 26 -12.15 4.20 -12.16
CA LEU A 26 -13.32 4.79 -12.84
C LEU A 26 -14.55 3.89 -12.73
N LEU A 27 -14.39 2.58 -12.94
CA LEU A 27 -15.49 1.63 -12.78
C LEU A 27 -16.00 1.60 -11.33
N GLY A 28 -15.08 1.58 -10.36
CA GLY A 28 -15.42 1.65 -8.94
C GLY A 28 -16.17 2.93 -8.59
N THR A 29 -15.74 4.07 -9.12
CA THR A 29 -16.44 5.37 -8.94
C THR A 29 -17.87 5.30 -9.46
N LEU A 30 -18.07 4.78 -10.67
CA LEU A 30 -19.39 4.61 -11.25
C LEU A 30 -20.28 3.71 -10.39
N LEU A 31 -19.75 2.58 -9.91
CA LEU A 31 -20.51 1.66 -9.05
C LEU A 31 -20.87 2.28 -7.70
N LEU A 32 -19.97 3.09 -7.10
CA LEU A 32 -20.23 3.77 -5.82
C LEU A 32 -21.22 4.93 -5.97
N LEU A 33 -21.35 5.55 -7.15
CA LEU A 33 -22.35 6.59 -7.43
C LEU A 33 -23.74 6.04 -7.73
N MET A 34 -23.89 4.73 -7.95
CA MET A 34 -25.20 4.14 -8.22
C MET A 34 -26.12 4.22 -6.99
N PRO A 35 -27.44 4.43 -7.18
CA PRO A 35 -28.40 4.57 -6.10
C PRO A 35 -28.44 3.40 -5.10
N PHE A 36 -28.12 2.17 -5.56
CA PHE A 36 -28.05 0.99 -4.71
C PHE A 36 -26.85 0.99 -3.77
N SER A 37 -25.81 1.77 -4.07
CA SER A 37 -24.58 1.87 -3.26
C SER A 37 -24.65 2.95 -2.19
N ILE A 38 -25.50 3.96 -2.35
CA ILE A 38 -25.62 5.11 -1.45
C ILE A 38 -26.83 4.93 -0.53
N ARG A 39 -26.69 5.31 0.74
CA ARG A 39 -27.82 5.26 1.69
C ARG A 39 -28.90 6.26 1.30
N PRO A 40 -30.18 5.93 1.47
CA PRO A 40 -31.30 6.85 1.23
C PRO A 40 -31.13 8.14 2.01
N GLY A 41 -31.33 9.27 1.34
CA GLY A 41 -31.24 10.62 1.95
C GLY A 41 -29.81 11.19 2.00
N ILE A 42 -28.80 10.47 1.55
CA ILE A 42 -27.41 10.97 1.47
C ILE A 42 -27.08 11.31 0.01
N THR A 43 -26.43 12.44 -0.21
CA THR A 43 -25.89 12.85 -1.51
C THR A 43 -24.38 12.77 -1.47
N VAL A 44 -23.78 12.03 -2.39
CA VAL A 44 -22.32 11.91 -2.53
C VAL A 44 -21.87 12.70 -3.74
N GLN A 45 -20.91 13.59 -3.56
CA GLN A 45 -20.32 14.31 -4.68
C GLN A 45 -19.50 13.36 -5.56
N PRO A 46 -19.47 13.52 -6.88
CA PRO A 46 -18.68 12.65 -7.78
C PRO A 46 -17.19 12.60 -7.41
N VAL A 47 -16.62 13.69 -6.89
CA VAL A 47 -15.22 13.72 -6.45
C VAL A 47 -14.99 12.88 -5.20
N ASP A 48 -15.95 12.80 -4.27
CA ASP A 48 -15.82 11.99 -3.06
C ASP A 48 -15.96 10.49 -3.37
N ALA A 49 -16.81 10.14 -4.32
CA ALA A 49 -16.89 8.78 -4.84
C ALA A 49 -15.60 8.38 -5.58
N LEU A 50 -15.03 9.29 -6.38
CA LEU A 50 -13.74 9.08 -7.06
C LEU A 50 -12.61 8.94 -6.03
N PHE A 51 -12.60 9.76 -5.00
CA PHE A 51 -11.62 9.70 -3.92
C PHE A 51 -11.70 8.36 -3.18
N SER A 52 -12.90 7.95 -2.77
CA SER A 52 -13.15 6.67 -2.09
C SER A 52 -12.78 5.47 -2.95
N ALA A 53 -13.14 5.47 -4.24
CA ALA A 53 -12.76 4.43 -5.19
C ALA A 53 -11.24 4.38 -5.40
N THR A 54 -10.57 5.55 -5.50
CA THR A 54 -9.11 5.63 -5.63
C THR A 54 -8.44 5.11 -4.37
N SER A 55 -8.91 5.53 -3.20
CA SER A 55 -8.40 5.07 -1.91
C SER A 55 -8.54 3.55 -1.76
N ALA A 56 -9.68 2.98 -2.14
CA ALA A 56 -9.91 1.53 -2.09
C ALA A 56 -9.01 0.75 -3.07
N VAL A 57 -8.93 1.18 -4.34
CA VAL A 57 -8.13 0.50 -5.37
C VAL A 57 -6.62 0.71 -5.16
N CYS A 58 -6.20 1.89 -4.71
CA CYS A 58 -4.80 2.14 -4.35
C CYS A 58 -4.45 1.58 -2.97
N VAL A 59 -5.47 1.09 -2.23
CA VAL A 59 -5.29 0.52 -0.90
C VAL A 59 -4.63 1.55 0.02
N THR A 60 -5.21 2.76 0.06
CA THR A 60 -4.64 3.88 0.80
C THR A 60 -5.27 4.02 2.18
N GLY A 61 -6.61 4.11 2.28
CA GLY A 61 -7.32 4.31 3.54
C GLY A 61 -7.72 5.74 3.86
N LEU A 62 -7.27 6.74 3.10
CA LEU A 62 -7.79 8.10 3.22
C LEU A 62 -9.24 8.16 2.74
N LEU A 63 -10.10 8.85 3.47
CA LEU A 63 -11.51 8.97 3.17
C LEU A 63 -11.99 10.41 3.33
N THR A 64 -12.79 10.88 2.39
CA THR A 64 -13.49 12.18 2.47
C THR A 64 -14.91 12.04 3.03
N VAL A 65 -15.46 10.82 2.99
CA VAL A 65 -16.77 10.46 3.53
C VAL A 65 -16.65 9.15 4.32
N ASP A 66 -17.41 9.01 5.40
CA ASP A 66 -17.43 7.77 6.18
C ASP A 66 -18.07 6.63 5.39
N THR A 67 -17.39 5.50 5.30
CA THR A 67 -17.87 4.37 4.49
C THR A 67 -19.11 3.71 5.06
N ALA A 68 -19.23 3.61 6.39
CA ALA A 68 -20.37 3.00 7.04
C ALA A 68 -21.63 3.86 6.97
N ASP A 69 -21.44 5.17 7.14
CA ASP A 69 -22.56 6.11 7.22
C ASP A 69 -23.07 6.50 5.83
N THR A 70 -22.18 6.47 4.82
CA THR A 70 -22.51 6.91 3.45
C THR A 70 -23.01 5.76 2.57
N PHE A 71 -22.37 4.59 2.64
CA PHE A 71 -22.67 3.50 1.72
C PHE A 71 -23.56 2.43 2.33
N THR A 72 -24.45 1.88 1.49
CA THR A 72 -25.27 0.70 1.83
C THR A 72 -24.39 -0.54 2.01
N PRO A 73 -24.92 -1.64 2.57
CA PRO A 73 -24.19 -2.92 2.58
C PRO A 73 -23.71 -3.36 1.19
N VAL A 74 -24.45 -3.05 0.12
CA VAL A 74 -24.03 -3.32 -1.27
C VAL A 74 -22.83 -2.46 -1.66
N GLY A 75 -22.86 -1.14 -1.35
CA GLY A 75 -21.74 -0.23 -1.58
C GLY A 75 -20.49 -0.66 -0.78
N GLN A 76 -20.66 -1.13 0.46
CA GLN A 76 -19.57 -1.68 1.27
C GLN A 76 -18.96 -2.94 0.65
N VAL A 77 -19.77 -3.83 0.07
CA VAL A 77 -19.28 -5.00 -0.68
C VAL A 77 -18.49 -4.54 -1.94
N VAL A 78 -18.98 -3.52 -2.66
CA VAL A 78 -18.23 -2.94 -3.79
C VAL A 78 -16.88 -2.42 -3.31
N MET A 79 -16.82 -1.69 -2.18
CA MET A 79 -15.56 -1.23 -1.59
C MET A 79 -14.63 -2.39 -1.25
N ALA A 80 -15.12 -3.45 -0.60
CA ALA A 80 -14.31 -4.65 -0.29
C ALA A 80 -13.74 -5.31 -1.54
N VAL A 81 -14.50 -5.40 -2.63
CA VAL A 81 -14.04 -5.93 -3.91
C VAL A 81 -12.96 -5.03 -4.53
N LEU A 82 -13.13 -3.70 -4.47
CA LEU A 82 -12.12 -2.75 -4.96
C LEU A 82 -10.81 -2.86 -4.16
N ILE A 83 -10.90 -2.98 -2.83
CA ILE A 83 -9.74 -3.23 -1.95
C ILE A 83 -9.04 -4.53 -2.34
N GLN A 84 -9.79 -5.59 -2.57
CA GLN A 84 -9.24 -6.90 -2.94
C GLN A 84 -8.52 -6.85 -4.30
N ILE A 85 -9.13 -6.18 -5.30
CA ILE A 85 -8.52 -5.98 -6.62
C ILE A 85 -7.25 -5.15 -6.50
N GLY A 86 -7.29 -4.09 -5.72
CA GLY A 86 -6.16 -3.21 -5.47
C GLY A 86 -5.00 -3.91 -4.76
N GLY A 87 -5.27 -4.59 -3.65
CA GLY A 87 -4.27 -5.24 -2.80
C GLY A 87 -3.54 -6.38 -3.50
N LEU A 88 -4.26 -7.30 -4.11
CA LEU A 88 -3.68 -8.40 -4.89
C LEU A 88 -3.02 -7.94 -6.20
N GLY A 89 -3.39 -6.75 -6.67
CA GLY A 89 -3.01 -6.23 -7.97
C GLY A 89 -3.86 -6.78 -9.10
N ILE A 90 -4.24 -5.88 -10.01
CA ILE A 90 -5.17 -6.16 -11.12
C ILE A 90 -4.69 -7.31 -12.01
N THR A 91 -3.39 -7.38 -12.28
CA THR A 91 -2.78 -8.45 -13.08
C THR A 91 -2.92 -9.83 -12.43
N SER A 92 -2.75 -9.91 -11.10
CA SER A 92 -2.86 -11.17 -10.36
C SER A 92 -4.30 -11.67 -10.31
N ILE A 93 -5.26 -10.76 -10.09
CA ILE A 93 -6.69 -11.10 -10.09
C ILE A 93 -7.15 -11.49 -11.49
N GLY A 94 -6.80 -10.71 -12.51
CA GLY A 94 -7.15 -11.04 -13.89
C GLY A 94 -6.67 -12.42 -14.31
N MET A 95 -5.43 -12.78 -13.92
CA MET A 95 -4.90 -14.13 -14.16
C MET A 95 -5.59 -15.18 -13.28
N GLY A 96 -5.89 -14.87 -12.03
CA GLY A 96 -6.62 -15.77 -11.14
C GLY A 96 -7.99 -16.16 -11.71
N LEU A 97 -8.73 -15.18 -12.21
CA LEU A 97 -10.01 -15.40 -12.90
C LEU A 97 -9.85 -16.20 -14.19
N ALA A 98 -8.81 -15.91 -14.99
CA ALA A 98 -8.52 -16.70 -16.21
C ALA A 98 -8.20 -18.16 -15.87
N LEU A 99 -7.44 -18.42 -14.79
CA LEU A 99 -7.14 -19.76 -14.30
C LEU A 99 -8.40 -20.48 -13.79
N ALA A 100 -9.27 -19.77 -13.04
CA ALA A 100 -10.53 -20.31 -12.57
C ALA A 100 -11.47 -20.69 -13.72
N ALA A 101 -11.44 -19.90 -14.81
CA ALA A 101 -12.15 -20.19 -16.06
C ALA A 101 -11.48 -21.27 -16.93
N GLY A 102 -10.43 -21.94 -16.45
CA GLY A 102 -9.72 -23.00 -17.20
C GLY A 102 -8.88 -22.53 -18.39
N ARG A 103 -8.66 -21.20 -18.55
CA ARG A 103 -7.89 -20.65 -19.66
C ARG A 103 -6.38 -20.85 -19.45
N ARG A 104 -5.68 -21.13 -20.55
CA ARG A 104 -4.21 -21.16 -20.56
C ARG A 104 -3.67 -19.72 -20.56
N ILE A 105 -2.65 -19.49 -19.73
CA ILE A 105 -2.01 -18.19 -19.58
C ILE A 105 -0.91 -18.04 -20.61
N SER A 106 -1.00 -16.97 -21.40
CA SER A 106 -0.03 -16.62 -22.44
C SER A 106 1.30 -16.14 -21.85
N LEU A 107 2.37 -16.15 -22.66
CA LEU A 107 3.67 -15.60 -22.26
C LEU A 107 3.57 -14.11 -21.90
N ARG A 108 2.74 -13.36 -22.59
CA ARG A 108 2.53 -11.94 -22.33
C ARG A 108 1.88 -11.68 -20.97
N GLU A 109 0.86 -12.43 -20.59
CA GLU A 109 0.23 -12.33 -19.27
C GLU A 109 1.24 -12.65 -18.16
N ARG A 110 2.15 -13.60 -18.38
CA ARG A 110 3.26 -13.89 -17.45
C ARG A 110 4.24 -12.72 -17.34
N THR A 111 4.54 -12.04 -18.47
CA THR A 111 5.38 -10.85 -18.49
C THR A 111 4.75 -9.70 -17.69
N LEU A 112 3.44 -9.48 -17.83
CA LEU A 112 2.71 -8.47 -17.04
C LEU A 112 2.83 -8.72 -15.54
N ILE A 113 2.72 -9.98 -15.09
CA ILE A 113 2.88 -10.30 -13.66
C ILE A 113 4.33 -10.13 -13.21
N ARG A 114 5.29 -10.56 -14.03
CA ARG A 114 6.70 -10.37 -13.74
C ARG A 114 7.01 -8.89 -13.50
N GLU A 115 6.51 -8.02 -14.35
CA GLU A 115 6.65 -6.56 -14.20
C GLU A 115 5.91 -6.03 -12.97
N ALA A 116 4.63 -6.40 -12.80
CA ALA A 116 3.81 -5.94 -11.67
C ALA A 116 4.40 -6.34 -10.30
N MET A 117 5.05 -7.51 -10.23
CA MET A 117 5.68 -8.01 -9.01
C MET A 117 7.17 -7.71 -8.92
N ASN A 118 7.75 -7.07 -9.95
CA ASN A 118 9.17 -6.78 -10.07
C ASN A 118 10.06 -8.02 -9.83
N VAL A 119 9.71 -9.15 -10.47
CA VAL A 119 10.42 -10.44 -10.37
C VAL A 119 11.30 -10.65 -11.59
N GLY A 120 12.50 -11.21 -11.41
CA GLY A 120 13.46 -11.40 -12.50
C GLY A 120 13.14 -12.56 -13.45
N SER A 121 12.30 -13.54 -13.08
CA SER A 121 12.03 -14.76 -13.87
C SER A 121 10.58 -14.90 -14.25
N LEU A 122 10.31 -15.45 -15.44
CA LEU A 122 8.96 -15.86 -15.91
C LEU A 122 8.56 -17.24 -15.39
N GLU A 123 9.54 -18.00 -14.88
CA GLU A 123 9.31 -19.37 -14.41
C GLU A 123 8.47 -19.38 -13.13
N GLY A 124 7.51 -20.29 -13.07
CA GLY A 124 6.68 -20.47 -11.88
C GLY A 124 5.59 -19.40 -11.65
N MET A 125 5.39 -18.41 -12.54
CA MET A 125 4.40 -17.32 -12.35
C MET A 125 2.99 -17.83 -12.09
N VAL A 126 2.54 -18.87 -12.80
CA VAL A 126 1.21 -19.47 -12.58
C VAL A 126 1.10 -20.09 -11.17
N ARG A 127 2.16 -20.77 -10.72
CA ARG A 127 2.22 -21.32 -9.35
C ARG A 127 2.20 -20.20 -8.30
N LEU A 128 2.93 -19.13 -8.57
CA LEU A 128 2.98 -17.97 -7.68
C LEU A 128 1.59 -17.33 -7.52
N VAL A 129 0.87 -17.06 -8.62
CA VAL A 129 -0.47 -16.47 -8.55
C VAL A 129 -1.45 -17.37 -7.82
N ARG A 130 -1.42 -18.68 -8.05
CA ARG A 130 -2.24 -19.62 -7.28
C ARG A 130 -1.89 -19.61 -5.78
N ALA A 131 -0.61 -19.53 -5.45
CA ALA A 131 -0.17 -19.44 -4.06
C ALA A 131 -0.63 -18.13 -3.41
N ILE A 132 -0.52 -16.99 -4.12
CA ILE A 132 -1.01 -15.69 -3.66
C ILE A 132 -2.48 -15.78 -3.29
N ILE A 133 -3.34 -16.22 -4.22
CA ILE A 133 -4.79 -16.29 -3.98
C ILE A 133 -5.11 -17.21 -2.79
N LYS A 134 -4.48 -18.39 -2.74
CA LYS A 134 -4.70 -19.35 -1.63
C LYS A 134 -4.25 -18.79 -0.29
N LEU A 135 -3.08 -18.16 -0.23
CA LEU A 135 -2.55 -17.56 1.00
C LEU A 135 -3.42 -16.39 1.46
N THR A 136 -3.80 -15.49 0.54
CA THR A 136 -4.70 -14.38 0.86
C THR A 136 -6.00 -14.88 1.48
N LEU A 137 -6.70 -15.79 0.81
CA LEU A 137 -7.95 -16.34 1.34
C LEU A 137 -7.75 -17.04 2.68
N ALA A 138 -6.65 -17.78 2.85
CA ALA A 138 -6.36 -18.46 4.11
C ALA A 138 -6.12 -17.48 5.27
N PHE A 139 -5.36 -16.40 5.05
CA PHE A 139 -5.10 -15.38 6.06
C PHE A 139 -6.36 -14.57 6.36
N GLU A 140 -7.11 -14.17 5.35
CA GLU A 140 -8.36 -13.42 5.52
C GLU A 140 -9.41 -14.25 6.31
N LEU A 141 -9.61 -15.51 5.94
CA LEU A 141 -10.54 -16.40 6.67
C LEU A 141 -10.06 -16.66 8.12
N ALA A 142 -8.77 -16.88 8.32
CA ALA A 142 -8.21 -17.05 9.67
C ALA A 142 -8.39 -15.79 10.52
N GLY A 143 -8.26 -14.61 9.91
CA GLY A 143 -8.45 -13.32 10.57
C GLY A 143 -9.90 -13.05 10.98
N VAL A 144 -10.88 -13.53 10.21
CA VAL A 144 -12.30 -13.36 10.56
C VAL A 144 -12.64 -13.94 11.94
N ILE A 145 -12.03 -15.06 12.32
CA ILE A 145 -12.38 -15.78 13.56
C ILE A 145 -12.15 -14.91 14.82
N PRO A 146 -10.93 -14.42 15.11
CA PRO A 146 -10.68 -13.59 16.29
C PRO A 146 -11.39 -12.24 16.23
N ILE A 147 -11.55 -11.65 15.05
CA ILE A 147 -12.24 -10.37 14.87
C ILE A 147 -13.73 -10.54 15.17
N PHE A 148 -14.35 -11.62 14.69
CA PHE A 148 -15.74 -11.94 14.97
C PHE A 148 -16.01 -12.17 16.46
N ALA A 149 -15.09 -12.83 17.17
CA ALA A 149 -15.21 -13.05 18.61
C ALA A 149 -15.24 -11.74 19.42
N VAL A 150 -14.69 -10.66 18.88
CA VAL A 150 -14.78 -9.32 19.49
C VAL A 150 -16.08 -8.63 19.07
N PHE A 151 -16.36 -8.53 17.76
CA PHE A 151 -17.48 -7.73 17.28
C PHE A 151 -18.86 -8.33 17.63
N VAL A 152 -18.96 -9.64 17.84
CA VAL A 152 -20.23 -10.28 18.26
C VAL A 152 -20.68 -9.84 19.67
N GLN A 153 -19.76 -9.26 20.46
CA GLN A 153 -20.10 -8.75 21.80
C GLN A 153 -20.88 -7.42 21.73
N ASP A 154 -20.65 -6.63 20.66
CA ASP A 154 -21.22 -5.30 20.51
C ASP A 154 -22.29 -5.21 19.42
N TYR A 155 -22.31 -6.17 18.48
CA TYR A 155 -23.20 -6.16 17.31
C TYR A 155 -23.96 -7.46 17.14
N PRO A 156 -25.19 -7.45 16.56
CA PRO A 156 -25.90 -8.66 16.19
C PRO A 156 -25.04 -9.58 15.30
N PRO A 157 -25.15 -10.93 15.45
CA PRO A 157 -24.22 -11.87 14.83
C PRO A 157 -24.03 -11.71 13.33
N LEU A 158 -25.09 -11.44 12.57
CA LEU A 158 -24.99 -11.24 11.13
C LEU A 158 -24.23 -9.95 10.77
N LYS A 159 -24.46 -8.86 11.50
CA LYS A 159 -23.75 -7.61 11.34
C LYS A 159 -22.27 -7.77 11.76
N ALA A 160 -22.02 -8.43 12.90
CA ALA A 160 -20.68 -8.73 13.39
C ALA A 160 -19.87 -9.55 12.37
N LEU A 161 -20.50 -10.52 11.70
CA LEU A 161 -19.86 -11.31 10.64
C LEU A 161 -19.47 -10.41 9.44
N GLY A 162 -20.38 -9.55 8.98
CA GLY A 162 -20.12 -8.62 7.89
C GLY A 162 -18.96 -7.67 8.22
N LEU A 163 -18.97 -7.07 9.42
CA LEU A 163 -17.89 -6.23 9.93
C LEU A 163 -16.55 -6.97 9.96
N SER A 164 -16.56 -8.21 10.45
CA SER A 164 -15.35 -9.03 10.59
C SER A 164 -14.75 -9.42 9.26
N VAL A 165 -15.57 -9.80 8.28
CA VAL A 165 -15.12 -10.13 6.93
C VAL A 165 -14.53 -8.88 6.26
N PHE A 166 -15.22 -7.73 6.31
CA PHE A 166 -14.73 -6.50 5.75
C PHE A 166 -13.41 -6.06 6.41
N HIS A 167 -13.36 -6.07 7.75
CA HIS A 167 -12.16 -5.68 8.50
C HIS A 167 -10.97 -6.59 8.21
N SER A 168 -11.20 -7.91 8.09
CA SER A 168 -10.15 -8.87 7.73
C SER A 168 -9.60 -8.62 6.32
N ILE A 169 -10.47 -8.39 5.33
CA ILE A 169 -10.08 -8.03 3.96
C ILE A 169 -9.28 -6.72 3.96
N SER A 170 -9.80 -5.68 4.61
CA SER A 170 -9.18 -4.37 4.68
C SER A 170 -7.80 -4.43 5.37
N SER A 171 -7.69 -5.19 6.46
CA SER A 171 -6.43 -5.34 7.23
C SER A 171 -5.37 -6.12 6.47
N PHE A 172 -5.72 -7.26 5.86
CA PHE A 172 -4.77 -8.06 5.09
C PHE A 172 -4.28 -7.32 3.85
N ASN A 173 -5.17 -6.59 3.17
CA ASN A 173 -4.81 -5.80 2.01
C ASN A 173 -4.15 -4.46 2.37
N ASN A 174 -4.02 -4.13 3.65
CA ASN A 174 -3.46 -2.85 4.14
C ASN A 174 -4.26 -1.63 3.64
N ALA A 175 -5.59 -1.72 3.63
CA ALA A 175 -6.44 -0.67 3.07
C ALA A 175 -6.87 0.39 4.09
N GLY A 176 -6.89 0.07 5.39
CA GLY A 176 -7.23 1.03 6.46
C GLY A 176 -8.66 1.55 6.44
N ILE A 177 -9.50 1.02 5.59
CA ILE A 177 -10.92 1.39 5.50
C ILE A 177 -11.70 0.51 6.45
N ASP A 178 -12.54 1.11 7.28
CA ASP A 178 -13.47 0.42 8.17
C ASP A 178 -14.92 0.76 7.84
N ILE A 179 -15.83 -0.02 8.42
CA ILE A 179 -17.28 0.17 8.32
C ILE A 179 -17.94 0.18 9.72
N LEU A 180 -17.20 0.67 10.72
CA LEU A 180 -17.71 0.81 12.09
C LEU A 180 -18.58 2.06 12.25
N GLY A 181 -18.31 3.10 11.45
CA GLY A 181 -19.05 4.36 11.41
C GLY A 181 -18.52 5.44 12.35
N GLY A 182 -18.97 6.67 12.10
CA GLY A 182 -18.62 7.85 12.88
C GLY A 182 -17.17 8.34 12.69
N GLY A 183 -16.45 7.88 11.66
CA GLY A 183 -15.09 8.34 11.32
C GLY A 183 -14.05 8.06 12.40
N ARG A 184 -14.31 7.09 13.30
CA ARG A 184 -13.49 6.86 14.50
C ARG A 184 -12.46 5.74 14.36
N SER A 185 -12.43 5.05 13.24
CA SER A 185 -11.59 3.88 13.02
C SER A 185 -11.68 2.88 14.20
N LEU A 186 -10.57 2.32 14.67
CA LEU A 186 -10.55 1.37 15.78
C LEU A 186 -10.43 2.04 17.17
N THR A 187 -10.65 3.35 17.29
CA THR A 187 -10.57 4.07 18.57
C THR A 187 -11.43 3.45 19.68
N PRO A 188 -12.68 2.98 19.43
CA PRO A 188 -13.47 2.31 20.47
C PRO A 188 -12.84 1.02 21.01
N TYR A 189 -11.97 0.39 20.23
CA TYR A 189 -11.30 -0.88 20.55
C TYR A 189 -9.83 -0.71 20.90
N ARG A 190 -9.41 0.51 21.30
CA ARG A 190 -8.01 0.86 21.62
C ARG A 190 -7.33 -0.14 22.55
N ASP A 191 -8.03 -0.58 23.60
CA ASP A 191 -7.48 -1.44 24.65
C ASP A 191 -7.82 -2.93 24.44
N ASN A 192 -8.52 -3.28 23.36
CA ASN A 192 -8.84 -4.68 23.04
C ASN A 192 -7.63 -5.36 22.43
N VAL A 193 -6.93 -6.17 23.24
CA VAL A 193 -5.69 -6.86 22.84
C VAL A 193 -5.92 -7.81 21.67
N LEU A 194 -7.02 -8.59 21.70
CA LEU A 194 -7.30 -9.60 20.68
C LEU A 194 -7.51 -8.97 19.31
N LEU A 195 -8.34 -7.92 19.22
CA LEU A 195 -8.60 -7.22 17.96
C LEU A 195 -7.32 -6.56 17.42
N ASN A 196 -6.60 -5.84 18.30
CA ASN A 196 -5.39 -5.11 17.90
C ASN A 196 -4.28 -6.06 17.39
N LEU A 197 -4.02 -7.17 18.10
CA LEU A 197 -3.00 -8.12 17.65
C LEU A 197 -3.42 -8.89 16.41
N SER A 198 -4.69 -9.25 16.27
CA SER A 198 -5.21 -9.90 15.05
C SER A 198 -5.09 -8.98 13.84
N THR A 199 -5.45 -7.71 13.99
CA THR A 199 -5.30 -6.69 12.95
C THR A 199 -3.82 -6.50 12.59
N CYS A 200 -2.93 -6.35 13.58
CA CYS A 200 -1.49 -6.25 13.35
C CYS A 200 -0.93 -7.47 12.60
N PHE A 201 -1.38 -8.67 12.95
CA PHE A 201 -0.95 -9.89 12.28
C PHE A 201 -1.36 -9.92 10.81
N LEU A 202 -2.59 -9.53 10.49
CA LEU A 202 -3.07 -9.42 9.10
C LEU A 202 -2.29 -8.38 8.31
N ILE A 203 -2.09 -7.17 8.88
CA ILE A 203 -1.32 -6.09 8.27
C ILE A 203 0.11 -6.52 7.95
N ILE A 204 0.80 -7.12 8.93
CA ILE A 204 2.18 -7.59 8.73
C ILE A 204 2.22 -8.68 7.67
N SER A 205 1.27 -9.62 7.69
CA SER A 205 1.19 -10.69 6.70
C SER A 205 0.99 -10.15 5.28
N GLY A 206 0.07 -9.20 5.07
CA GLY A 206 -0.13 -8.55 3.77
C GLY A 206 1.07 -7.70 3.33
N GLY A 207 1.65 -6.94 4.27
CA GLY A 207 2.74 -5.99 4.01
C GLY A 207 4.12 -6.61 3.81
N ILE A 208 4.35 -7.86 4.21
CA ILE A 208 5.67 -8.52 4.08
C ILE A 208 6.00 -8.93 2.65
N GLY A 209 4.98 -9.08 1.80
CA GLY A 209 5.13 -9.45 0.39
C GLY A 209 4.91 -10.94 0.11
N PHE A 210 4.20 -11.20 -1.00
CA PHE A 210 3.79 -12.56 -1.38
C PHE A 210 4.97 -13.50 -1.65
N LEU A 211 6.06 -12.98 -2.21
CA LEU A 211 7.28 -13.76 -2.45
C LEU A 211 7.90 -14.25 -1.14
N VAL A 212 7.93 -13.39 -0.13
CA VAL A 212 8.45 -13.72 1.20
C VAL A 212 7.53 -14.74 1.88
N MET A 213 6.21 -14.55 1.82
CA MET A 213 5.27 -15.53 2.37
C MET A 213 5.45 -16.92 1.77
N VAL A 214 5.58 -17.01 0.43
CA VAL A 214 5.80 -18.28 -0.26
C VAL A 214 7.14 -18.90 0.15
N ASP A 215 8.20 -18.09 0.30
CA ASP A 215 9.53 -18.56 0.72
C ASP A 215 9.52 -19.07 2.18
N VAL A 216 8.85 -18.35 3.08
CA VAL A 216 8.67 -18.75 4.49
C VAL A 216 7.98 -20.10 4.61
N VAL A 217 6.86 -20.27 3.89
CA VAL A 217 6.10 -21.55 3.88
C VAL A 217 6.94 -22.66 3.29
N LYS A 218 7.61 -22.42 2.15
CA LYS A 218 8.47 -23.40 1.47
C LYS A 218 9.65 -23.83 2.35
N CYS A 219 10.27 -22.90 3.06
CA CYS A 219 11.41 -23.16 3.93
C CYS A 219 11.01 -23.64 5.34
N ARG A 220 9.71 -23.83 5.61
CA ARG A 220 9.16 -24.24 6.93
C ARG A 220 9.69 -23.37 8.06
N PHE A 221 9.64 -22.04 7.91
CA PHE A 221 10.06 -21.03 8.88
C PHE A 221 11.57 -21.08 9.25
N ARG A 222 12.41 -21.82 8.53
CA ARG A 222 13.85 -21.88 8.80
C ARG A 222 14.59 -20.70 8.17
N PHE A 223 14.81 -19.63 8.95
CA PHE A 223 15.45 -18.38 8.52
C PHE A 223 16.76 -18.57 7.73
N ARG A 224 17.60 -19.54 8.13
CA ARG A 224 18.88 -19.83 7.45
C ARG A 224 18.70 -20.21 5.98
N LYS A 225 17.55 -20.84 5.61
CA LYS A 225 17.25 -21.30 4.26
C LYS A 225 16.57 -20.24 3.39
N PHE A 226 16.19 -19.10 3.95
CA PHE A 226 15.52 -18.02 3.22
C PHE A 226 16.43 -17.45 2.14
N THR A 227 15.81 -16.97 1.07
CA THR A 227 16.48 -16.18 0.03
C THR A 227 17.03 -14.87 0.62
N LEU A 228 17.99 -14.23 -0.07
CA LEU A 228 18.50 -12.93 0.37
C LEU A 228 17.37 -11.90 0.52
N HIS A 229 16.46 -11.86 -0.47
CA HIS A 229 15.30 -10.97 -0.46
C HIS A 229 14.46 -11.16 0.81
N SER A 230 14.08 -12.40 1.12
CA SER A 230 13.27 -12.71 2.31
C SER A 230 13.97 -12.37 3.62
N LYS A 231 15.28 -12.60 3.72
CA LYS A 231 16.08 -12.24 4.90
C LYS A 231 16.09 -10.71 5.10
N VAL A 232 16.37 -9.95 4.05
CA VAL A 232 16.38 -8.48 4.10
C VAL A 232 15.01 -7.95 4.50
N VAL A 233 13.94 -8.42 3.87
CA VAL A 233 12.59 -7.97 4.17
C VAL A 233 12.21 -8.25 5.62
N VAL A 234 12.40 -9.48 6.11
CA VAL A 234 12.03 -9.87 7.48
C VAL A 234 12.82 -9.05 8.52
N THR A 235 14.13 -8.92 8.34
CA THR A 235 14.97 -8.18 9.29
C THR A 235 14.67 -6.69 9.28
N THR A 236 14.51 -6.08 8.11
CA THR A 236 14.17 -4.64 8.01
C THR A 236 12.77 -4.37 8.56
N THR A 237 11.80 -5.24 8.28
CA THR A 237 10.45 -5.12 8.84
C THR A 237 10.46 -5.19 10.36
N ALA A 238 11.11 -6.21 10.94
CA ALA A 238 11.20 -6.36 12.39
C ALA A 238 11.90 -5.16 13.05
N PHE A 239 12.98 -4.67 12.45
CA PHE A 239 13.69 -3.48 12.93
C PHE A 239 12.79 -2.24 12.93
N LEU A 240 12.10 -1.96 11.82
CA LEU A 240 11.23 -0.78 11.69
C LEU A 240 10.04 -0.83 12.65
N LEU A 241 9.44 -2.01 12.87
CA LEU A 241 8.34 -2.18 13.82
C LEU A 241 8.80 -1.93 15.26
N ALA A 242 9.95 -2.49 15.65
CA ALA A 242 10.50 -2.30 17.00
C ALA A 242 10.94 -0.86 17.22
N ALA A 243 11.70 -0.27 16.29
CA ALA A 243 12.16 1.11 16.38
C ALA A 243 10.98 2.10 16.40
N GLY A 244 9.97 1.89 15.53
CA GLY A 244 8.78 2.73 15.50
C GLY A 244 7.98 2.68 16.80
N ALA A 245 7.74 1.49 17.35
CA ALA A 245 7.04 1.34 18.62
C ALA A 245 7.80 1.98 19.79
N LEU A 246 9.13 1.83 19.82
CA LEU A 246 9.98 2.47 20.82
C LEU A 246 9.94 4.00 20.71
N LEU A 247 10.14 4.54 19.50
CA LEU A 247 10.11 5.99 19.28
C LEU A 247 8.76 6.58 19.68
N LEU A 248 7.64 5.99 19.25
CA LEU A 248 6.29 6.44 19.60
C LEU A 248 6.03 6.38 21.11
N LYS A 249 6.57 5.38 21.79
CA LYS A 249 6.47 5.28 23.26
C LYS A 249 7.26 6.36 23.98
N PHE A 250 8.40 6.81 23.41
CA PHE A 250 9.21 7.88 23.98
C PHE A 250 8.67 9.28 23.67
N THR A 251 8.03 9.48 22.52
CA THR A 251 7.53 10.79 22.09
C THR A 251 6.19 11.15 22.72
N ASP A 252 5.37 10.15 23.00
CA ASP A 252 4.00 10.36 23.50
C ASP A 252 3.64 9.35 24.62
N PRO A 253 2.75 9.72 25.56
CA PRO A 253 2.36 8.87 26.70
C PRO A 253 1.40 7.74 26.25
N LEU A 254 1.82 6.92 25.29
CA LEU A 254 1.04 5.83 24.72
C LEU A 254 1.22 4.54 25.52
N SER A 255 0.21 3.66 25.50
CA SER A 255 0.39 2.28 25.94
C SER A 255 1.30 1.53 24.95
N TRP A 256 1.98 0.48 25.40
CA TRP A 256 2.80 -0.36 24.52
C TRP A 256 1.99 -0.97 23.38
N LEU A 257 0.73 -1.37 23.64
CA LEU A 257 -0.17 -1.90 22.63
C LEU A 257 -0.47 -0.86 21.55
N THR A 258 -0.83 0.36 21.97
CA THR A 258 -1.11 1.48 21.04
C THR A 258 0.13 1.88 20.22
N ALA A 259 1.30 2.00 20.87
CA ALA A 259 2.55 2.35 20.20
C ALA A 259 2.95 1.28 19.17
N PHE A 260 2.83 0.00 19.51
CA PHE A 260 3.08 -1.10 18.59
C PHE A 260 2.06 -1.12 17.44
N PHE A 261 0.76 -0.96 17.74
CA PHE A 261 -0.29 -0.90 16.73
C PHE A 261 -0.05 0.23 15.73
N LEU A 262 0.24 1.44 16.22
CA LEU A 262 0.54 2.59 15.34
C LEU A 262 1.81 2.37 14.50
N SER A 263 2.85 1.76 15.07
CA SER A 263 4.06 1.40 14.33
C SER A 263 3.76 0.42 13.20
N VAL A 264 2.88 -0.55 13.43
CA VAL A 264 2.43 -1.50 12.39
C VAL A 264 1.56 -0.79 11.36
N SER A 265 0.58 0.00 11.82
CA SER A 265 -0.39 0.68 10.96
C SER A 265 0.25 1.75 10.07
N ALA A 266 1.23 2.49 10.59
CA ALA A 266 1.99 3.49 9.83
C ALA A 266 2.69 2.88 8.59
N ARG A 267 2.93 1.58 8.57
CA ARG A 267 3.52 0.89 7.43
C ARG A 267 2.46 0.45 6.42
N THR A 268 1.71 1.42 5.92
CA THR A 268 0.71 1.31 4.84
C THR A 268 -0.56 0.55 5.20
N ALA A 269 -1.05 0.66 6.44
CA ALA A 269 -2.30 -0.01 6.81
C ALA A 269 -3.47 0.94 7.09
N GLY A 270 -3.24 2.11 7.68
CA GLY A 270 -4.24 3.18 7.79
C GLY A 270 -5.20 3.12 8.98
N PHE A 271 -5.23 2.05 9.74
CA PHE A 271 -6.07 1.98 10.94
C PHE A 271 -5.48 2.80 12.09
N ALA A 272 -6.33 3.52 12.81
CA ALA A 272 -5.95 4.29 13.98
C ALA A 272 -6.75 3.84 15.22
N THR A 273 -6.06 3.70 16.36
CA THR A 273 -6.68 3.41 17.66
C THR A 273 -6.77 4.65 18.56
N LEU A 274 -6.38 5.79 18.02
CA LEU A 274 -6.50 7.11 18.66
C LEU A 274 -6.57 8.20 17.59
N ASP A 275 -7.00 9.38 18.02
CA ASP A 275 -6.99 10.58 17.19
C ASP A 275 -5.55 11.08 17.02
N LEU A 276 -5.01 10.97 15.80
CA LEU A 276 -3.63 11.34 15.48
C LEU A 276 -3.37 12.84 15.61
N GLY A 277 -4.41 13.66 15.45
CA GLY A 277 -4.31 15.12 15.65
C GLY A 277 -3.91 15.52 17.07
N LYS A 278 -4.00 14.60 18.04
CA LYS A 278 -3.62 14.82 19.45
C LYS A 278 -2.18 14.41 19.78
N LEU A 279 -1.47 13.83 18.84
CA LEU A 279 -0.07 13.45 19.03
C LEU A 279 0.85 14.68 19.02
N SER A 280 1.99 14.54 19.69
CA SER A 280 3.04 15.54 19.62
C SER A 280 3.61 15.67 18.21
N ASN A 281 4.23 16.80 17.87
CA ASN A 281 4.92 16.96 16.59
C ASN A 281 6.02 15.90 16.39
N ALA A 282 6.66 15.44 17.45
CA ALA A 282 7.66 14.36 17.40
C ALA A 282 7.02 13.01 17.07
N GLY A 283 5.85 12.71 17.66
CA GLY A 283 5.06 11.53 17.36
C GLY A 283 4.56 11.53 15.91
N LEU A 284 3.99 12.65 15.44
CA LEU A 284 3.56 12.82 14.06
C LEU A 284 4.74 12.65 13.09
N PHE A 285 5.89 13.24 13.37
CA PHE A 285 7.10 13.12 12.55
C PHE A 285 7.62 11.67 12.51
N THR A 286 7.56 10.96 13.64
CA THR A 286 7.91 9.53 13.69
C THR A 286 7.01 8.70 12.79
N ILE A 287 5.69 8.91 12.87
CA ILE A 287 4.73 8.23 11.99
C ILE A 287 4.98 8.58 10.52
N LEU A 288 5.28 9.84 10.22
CA LEU A 288 5.57 10.34 8.88
C LEU A 288 6.77 9.61 8.25
N ILE A 289 7.86 9.43 9.01
CA ILE A 289 9.02 8.64 8.56
C ILE A 289 8.62 7.18 8.32
N LEU A 290 7.86 6.57 9.23
CA LEU A 290 7.42 5.18 9.10
C LEU A 290 6.49 4.98 7.90
N MET A 291 5.58 5.93 7.61
CA MET A 291 4.73 5.92 6.43
C MET A 291 5.54 6.04 5.14
N PHE A 292 6.52 6.95 5.09
CA PHE A 292 7.37 7.13 3.91
C PHE A 292 8.14 5.85 3.58
N ILE A 293 8.57 5.09 4.61
CA ILE A 293 9.13 3.74 4.48
C ILE A 293 7.98 2.74 4.40
N GLY A 294 7.37 2.60 3.24
CA GLY A 294 6.21 1.77 3.01
C GLY A 294 6.43 0.26 3.16
N ALA A 295 5.56 -0.52 2.58
CA ALA A 295 5.58 -1.98 2.65
C ALA A 295 6.69 -2.62 1.79
N SER A 296 6.81 -3.94 1.84
CA SER A 296 7.85 -4.68 1.11
C SER A 296 7.50 -4.87 -0.38
N PRO A 297 8.47 -5.15 -1.26
CA PRO A 297 8.18 -5.44 -2.67
C PRO A 297 7.26 -6.64 -2.85
N GLY A 298 6.31 -6.53 -3.79
CA GLY A 298 5.34 -7.58 -4.06
C GLY A 298 4.36 -7.82 -2.90
N SER A 299 4.05 -6.78 -2.12
CA SER A 299 3.06 -6.76 -1.05
C SER A 299 1.79 -6.01 -1.46
N THR A 300 0.83 -5.98 -0.58
CA THR A 300 -0.43 -5.24 -0.73
C THR A 300 -0.24 -3.72 -0.59
N GLY A 301 0.75 -3.23 0.17
CA GLY A 301 1.00 -1.81 0.42
C GLY A 301 1.84 -1.10 -0.65
N GLY A 302 1.78 0.24 -0.67
CA GLY A 302 2.51 1.13 -1.58
C GLY A 302 3.79 1.74 -0.99
N GLY A 303 4.11 2.97 -1.38
CA GLY A 303 5.25 3.74 -0.87
C GLY A 303 6.63 3.23 -1.28
N ILE A 304 7.67 3.85 -0.72
CA ILE A 304 9.06 3.41 -0.90
C ILE A 304 9.26 2.08 -0.19
N LYS A 305 9.77 1.09 -0.92
CA LYS A 305 9.85 -0.29 -0.41
C LYS A 305 10.96 -0.46 0.64
N THR A 306 10.71 -1.34 1.61
CA THR A 306 11.69 -1.68 2.67
C THR A 306 13.06 -2.04 2.10
N THR A 307 13.10 -2.77 0.98
CA THR A 307 14.35 -3.14 0.31
C THR A 307 15.07 -1.93 -0.29
N THR A 308 14.35 -0.92 -0.76
CA THR A 308 14.94 0.33 -1.28
C THR A 308 15.69 1.06 -0.15
N ILE A 309 15.05 1.25 0.99
CA ILE A 309 15.68 1.87 2.17
C ILE A 309 16.86 1.04 2.67
N PHE A 310 16.72 -0.29 2.69
CA PHE A 310 17.82 -1.18 3.06
C PHE A 310 19.04 -1.00 2.14
N VAL A 311 18.82 -0.93 0.81
CA VAL A 311 19.92 -0.72 -0.16
C VAL A 311 20.59 0.63 0.04
N LEU A 312 19.83 1.70 0.24
CA LEU A 312 20.37 3.04 0.51
C LEU A 312 21.16 3.09 1.82
N ALA A 313 20.66 2.46 2.88
CA ALA A 313 21.38 2.36 4.15
C ALA A 313 22.69 1.57 4.02
N GLN A 314 22.70 0.49 3.21
CA GLN A 314 23.91 -0.27 2.93
C GLN A 314 24.91 0.54 2.09
N GLU A 315 24.46 1.35 1.15
CA GLU A 315 25.32 2.24 0.39
C GLU A 315 26.06 3.23 1.30
N ILE A 316 25.30 3.95 2.15
CA ILE A 316 25.89 4.86 3.14
C ILE A 316 26.94 4.13 3.99
N ARG A 317 26.59 2.96 4.54
CA ARG A 317 27.52 2.18 5.35
C ARG A 317 28.79 1.81 4.58
N CYS A 318 28.66 1.44 3.30
CA CYS A 318 29.77 0.98 2.49
C CYS A 318 30.74 2.10 2.10
N ILE A 319 30.24 3.32 1.91
CA ILE A 319 31.09 4.51 1.71
C ILE A 319 32.05 4.69 2.90
N PHE A 320 31.52 4.60 4.15
CA PHE A 320 32.35 4.72 5.35
C PHE A 320 33.25 3.52 5.62
N SER A 321 32.80 2.30 5.28
CA SER A 321 33.57 1.08 5.56
C SER A 321 34.49 0.64 4.41
N LYS A 322 34.48 1.34 3.27
CA LYS A 322 35.23 1.01 2.04
C LYS A 322 34.98 -0.44 1.55
N GLN A 323 33.80 -1.00 1.82
CA GLN A 323 33.41 -2.35 1.42
C GLN A 323 32.39 -2.31 0.28
N ARG A 324 32.24 -3.41 -0.43
CA ARG A 324 31.16 -3.54 -1.43
C ARG A 324 29.82 -3.73 -0.75
N PRO A 325 28.73 -3.07 -1.24
CA PRO A 325 27.40 -3.23 -0.69
C PRO A 325 26.95 -4.69 -0.70
N GLY A 326 26.51 -5.19 0.44
CA GLY A 326 26.10 -6.57 0.58
C GLY A 326 25.38 -6.86 1.90
N ALA A 327 24.73 -8.02 1.97
CA ALA A 327 24.09 -8.51 3.17
C ALA A 327 24.12 -10.05 3.22
N PHE A 328 24.17 -10.61 4.40
CA PHE A 328 24.15 -12.06 4.60
C PHE A 328 25.16 -12.84 3.73
N ARG A 329 26.37 -12.30 3.60
CA ARG A 329 27.49 -12.85 2.79
C ARG A 329 27.19 -12.88 1.28
N ARG A 330 26.35 -11.99 0.77
CA ARG A 330 26.04 -11.84 -0.66
C ARG A 330 26.17 -10.37 -1.06
N ALA A 331 26.81 -10.09 -2.20
CA ALA A 331 26.92 -8.75 -2.75
C ALA A 331 25.61 -8.30 -3.42
N LEU A 332 25.34 -7.01 -3.37
CA LEU A 332 24.24 -6.39 -4.10
C LEU A 332 24.71 -5.96 -5.50
N PRO A 333 23.87 -6.08 -6.54
CA PRO A 333 24.20 -5.58 -7.88
C PRO A 333 24.38 -4.07 -7.90
N ALA A 334 25.33 -3.55 -8.66
CA ALA A 334 25.59 -2.10 -8.76
C ALA A 334 24.35 -1.32 -9.26
N ASN A 335 23.60 -1.86 -10.22
CA ASN A 335 22.38 -1.25 -10.73
C ASN A 335 21.25 -1.16 -9.69
N ALA A 336 21.27 -1.98 -8.63
CA ALA A 336 20.27 -1.90 -7.56
C ALA A 336 20.38 -0.60 -6.76
N ILE A 337 21.61 -0.09 -6.57
CA ILE A 337 21.86 1.17 -5.86
C ILE A 337 21.32 2.34 -6.66
N ALA A 338 21.71 2.48 -7.93
CA ALA A 338 21.24 3.55 -8.80
C ALA A 338 19.68 3.55 -8.88
N LYS A 339 19.07 2.36 -9.03
CA LYS A 339 17.61 2.23 -9.03
C LYS A 339 16.99 2.64 -7.69
N ALA A 340 17.59 2.27 -6.57
CA ALA A 340 17.11 2.63 -5.24
C ALA A 340 17.18 4.14 -5.00
N SER A 341 18.30 4.79 -5.36
CA SER A 341 18.46 6.24 -5.25
C SER A 341 17.45 6.98 -6.12
N THR A 342 17.27 6.55 -7.37
CA THR A 342 16.25 7.14 -8.28
C THR A 342 14.85 7.03 -7.68
N ILE A 343 14.45 5.86 -7.18
CA ILE A 343 13.12 5.68 -6.57
C ILE A 343 12.96 6.55 -5.33
N GLY A 344 14.00 6.66 -4.49
CA GLY A 344 13.98 7.50 -3.29
C GLY A 344 13.83 8.99 -3.62
N LEU A 345 14.62 9.49 -4.56
CA LEU A 345 14.54 10.89 -5.00
C LEU A 345 13.19 11.22 -5.66
N LEU A 346 12.68 10.34 -6.52
CA LEU A 346 11.37 10.55 -7.15
C LEU A 346 10.25 10.54 -6.11
N GLY A 347 10.32 9.66 -5.13
CA GLY A 347 9.33 9.63 -4.04
C GLY A 347 9.34 10.91 -3.23
N MET A 348 10.51 11.41 -2.87
CA MET A 348 10.66 12.69 -2.17
C MET A 348 10.14 13.86 -3.02
N LEU A 349 10.46 13.89 -4.33
CA LEU A 349 9.98 14.92 -5.25
C LEU A 349 8.45 14.95 -5.30
N VAL A 350 7.79 13.79 -5.44
CA VAL A 350 6.32 13.71 -5.48
C VAL A 350 5.73 14.24 -4.17
N VAL A 351 6.26 13.85 -3.02
CA VAL A 351 5.78 14.33 -1.71
C VAL A 351 5.97 15.84 -1.59
N CYS A 352 7.14 16.38 -1.95
CA CYS A 352 7.41 17.82 -1.92
C CYS A 352 6.46 18.61 -2.83
N CYS A 353 6.25 18.15 -4.07
CA CYS A 353 5.32 18.79 -5.01
C CYS A 353 3.87 18.72 -4.49
N THR A 354 3.44 17.57 -3.98
CA THR A 354 2.09 17.42 -3.41
C THR A 354 1.89 18.35 -2.21
N THR A 355 2.83 18.38 -1.27
CA THR A 355 2.77 19.25 -0.09
C THR A 355 2.72 20.71 -0.50
N PHE A 356 3.57 21.13 -1.45
CA PHE A 356 3.59 22.50 -1.96
C PHE A 356 2.24 22.91 -2.57
N LEU A 357 1.65 22.04 -3.40
CA LEU A 357 0.32 22.28 -3.97
C LEU A 357 -0.76 22.36 -2.88
N LEU A 358 -0.72 21.48 -1.89
CA LEU A 358 -1.67 21.53 -0.76
C LEU A 358 -1.51 22.82 0.05
N CYS A 359 -0.30 23.32 0.29
CA CYS A 359 -0.07 24.59 0.98
C CYS A 359 -0.66 25.80 0.23
N ILE A 360 -0.65 25.77 -1.12
CA ILE A 360 -1.27 26.82 -1.93
C ILE A 360 -2.80 26.73 -1.88
N LEU A 361 -3.34 25.51 -1.93
CA LEU A 361 -4.78 25.27 -2.03
C LEU A 361 -5.50 25.39 -0.67
N GLU A 362 -4.79 25.12 0.43
CA GLU A 362 -5.31 25.08 1.80
C GLU A 362 -4.45 25.92 2.77
N PRO A 363 -4.36 27.26 2.56
CA PRO A 363 -3.45 28.11 3.34
C PRO A 363 -3.85 28.23 4.83
N GLY A 364 -5.07 27.85 5.19
CA GLY A 364 -5.56 27.88 6.58
C GLY A 364 -5.20 26.66 7.44
N LEU A 365 -4.63 25.61 6.83
CA LEU A 365 -4.32 24.38 7.55
C LEU A 365 -2.85 24.32 7.98
N PRO A 366 -2.52 23.65 9.11
CA PRO A 366 -1.15 23.51 9.59
C PRO A 366 -0.26 22.76 8.60
N PHE A 367 0.96 23.24 8.38
CA PHE A 367 1.93 22.62 7.47
C PHE A 367 2.18 21.14 7.77
N ILE A 368 2.30 20.77 9.06
CA ILE A 368 2.55 19.37 9.45
C ILE A 368 1.39 18.46 9.03
N SER A 369 0.15 18.94 9.10
CA SER A 369 -1.03 18.17 8.69
C SER A 369 -1.07 17.99 7.17
N LEU A 370 -0.74 19.03 6.40
CA LEU A 370 -0.68 18.95 4.92
C LEU A 370 0.44 18.02 4.47
N LEU A 371 1.61 18.10 5.09
CA LEU A 371 2.74 17.18 4.83
C LEU A 371 2.36 15.74 5.20
N PHE A 372 1.64 15.55 6.31
CA PHE A 372 1.18 14.24 6.76
C PHE A 372 0.23 13.60 5.74
N GLU A 373 -0.76 14.36 5.23
CA GLU A 373 -1.68 13.90 4.17
C GLU A 373 -0.93 13.56 2.86
N ALA A 374 0.01 14.41 2.46
CA ALA A 374 0.80 14.19 1.24
C ALA A 374 1.62 12.90 1.32
N VAL A 375 2.31 12.67 2.46
CA VAL A 375 3.07 11.44 2.69
C VAL A 375 2.16 10.24 2.80
N SER A 376 1.03 10.37 3.50
CA SER A 376 0.02 9.31 3.63
C SER A 376 -0.54 8.89 2.27
N ALA A 377 -0.89 9.86 1.42
CA ALA A 377 -1.38 9.61 0.07
C ALA A 377 -0.32 8.93 -0.81
N TYR A 378 0.93 9.45 -0.83
CA TYR A 378 2.02 8.88 -1.63
C TYR A 378 2.40 7.47 -1.18
N SER A 379 2.51 7.27 0.13
CA SER A 379 2.86 5.98 0.71
C SER A 379 1.70 4.99 0.67
N THR A 380 0.49 5.46 0.32
CA THR A 380 -0.76 4.71 0.45
C THR A 380 -0.92 4.14 1.87
N ALA A 381 -0.72 5.00 2.88
CA ALA A 381 -0.68 4.60 4.28
C ALA A 381 -2.03 4.76 4.99
N GLY A 382 -2.83 5.76 4.59
CA GLY A 382 -4.20 5.95 5.05
C GLY A 382 -4.38 6.62 6.40
N LEU A 383 -3.32 6.86 7.14
CA LEU A 383 -3.39 7.62 8.36
C LEU A 383 -3.62 9.12 8.03
N SER A 384 -4.47 9.78 8.78
CA SER A 384 -4.81 11.20 8.63
C SER A 384 -4.84 11.90 9.99
N THR A 385 -4.52 13.17 9.99
CA THR A 385 -4.74 14.05 11.14
C THR A 385 -6.19 14.56 11.24
N GLY A 386 -7.10 14.04 10.39
CA GLY A 386 -8.53 14.38 10.37
C GLY A 386 -8.90 15.51 9.41
N ILE A 387 -7.96 16.00 8.61
CA ILE A 387 -8.22 17.13 7.68
C ILE A 387 -8.76 16.68 6.32
N THR A 388 -8.67 15.41 5.95
CA THR A 388 -9.01 14.90 4.60
C THR A 388 -10.42 15.27 4.13
N ALA A 389 -11.41 15.19 5.02
CA ALA A 389 -12.81 15.52 4.70
C ALA A 389 -13.04 17.02 4.44
N GLN A 390 -12.20 17.89 5.01
CA GLN A 390 -12.33 19.36 4.95
C GLN A 390 -11.67 19.96 3.71
N LEU A 391 -10.87 19.18 2.97
CA LEU A 391 -10.12 19.65 1.82
C LEU A 391 -11.01 20.12 0.68
N CYS A 392 -10.59 21.17 -0.01
CA CYS A 392 -11.27 21.66 -1.21
C CYS A 392 -11.17 20.64 -2.38
N LEU A 393 -12.00 20.83 -3.39
CA LEU A 393 -12.05 19.91 -4.55
C LEU A 393 -10.69 19.77 -5.23
N ALA A 394 -9.94 20.84 -5.40
CA ALA A 394 -8.62 20.82 -6.04
C ALA A 394 -7.61 20.02 -5.21
N ALA A 395 -7.60 20.19 -3.88
CA ALA A 395 -6.73 19.43 -2.97
C ALA A 395 -7.06 17.93 -2.99
N LYS A 396 -8.35 17.56 -3.02
CA LYS A 396 -8.80 16.16 -3.19
C LYS A 396 -8.27 15.55 -4.49
N LEU A 397 -8.32 16.29 -5.62
CA LEU A 397 -7.80 15.81 -6.91
C LEU A 397 -6.28 15.62 -6.89
N VAL A 398 -5.55 16.52 -6.23
CA VAL A 398 -4.09 16.38 -6.03
C VAL A 398 -3.78 15.11 -5.23
N LEU A 399 -4.52 14.84 -4.14
CA LEU A 399 -4.33 13.61 -3.36
C LEU A 399 -4.71 12.35 -4.14
N ILE A 400 -5.78 12.37 -4.95
CA ILE A 400 -6.17 11.27 -5.85
C ILE A 400 -5.00 10.91 -6.77
N PHE A 401 -4.40 11.91 -7.43
CA PHE A 401 -3.25 11.69 -8.30
C PHE A 401 -2.04 11.17 -7.52
N THR A 402 -1.81 11.67 -6.31
CA THR A 402 -0.72 11.25 -5.43
C THR A 402 -0.88 9.80 -4.97
N MET A 403 -2.09 9.37 -4.55
CA MET A 403 -2.41 7.99 -4.21
C MET A 403 -2.18 7.04 -5.39
N TYR A 404 -2.63 7.45 -6.57
CA TYR A 404 -2.42 6.68 -7.80
C TYR A 404 -0.93 6.53 -8.12
N THR A 405 -0.16 7.62 -8.00
CA THR A 405 1.30 7.64 -8.23
C THR A 405 2.02 6.73 -7.22
N GLY A 406 1.63 6.78 -5.96
CA GLY A 406 2.18 5.93 -4.90
C GLY A 406 1.91 4.44 -5.13
N ARG A 407 0.72 4.10 -5.67
CA ARG A 407 0.34 2.70 -5.94
C ARG A 407 1.01 2.13 -7.16
N VAL A 408 0.98 2.82 -8.29
CA VAL A 408 1.62 2.38 -9.54
C VAL A 408 3.15 2.43 -9.43
N GLY A 409 3.66 3.38 -8.66
CA GLY A 409 5.07 3.69 -8.48
C GLY A 409 5.52 4.84 -9.42
N ALA A 410 6.14 5.86 -8.83
CA ALA A 410 6.60 7.04 -9.57
C ALA A 410 7.57 6.68 -10.71
N PHE A 411 8.48 5.74 -10.46
CA PHE A 411 9.40 5.22 -11.47
C PHE A 411 8.67 4.56 -12.65
N THR A 412 7.64 3.77 -12.39
CA THR A 412 6.82 3.11 -13.41
C THR A 412 6.07 4.14 -14.25
N LEU A 413 5.48 5.17 -13.61
CA LEU A 413 4.78 6.24 -14.32
C LEU A 413 5.72 7.04 -15.23
N LEU A 414 6.92 7.38 -14.78
CA LEU A 414 7.91 8.05 -15.61
C LEU A 414 8.37 7.18 -16.78
N SER A 415 8.53 5.88 -16.57
CA SER A 415 8.91 4.95 -17.65
C SER A 415 7.87 4.82 -18.76
N LEU A 416 6.62 5.29 -18.54
CA LEU A 416 5.59 5.33 -19.60
C LEU A 416 5.96 6.26 -20.76
N TRP A 417 6.78 7.27 -20.49
CA TRP A 417 7.17 8.31 -21.44
C TRP A 417 8.57 8.11 -22.03
N VAL A 418 9.36 7.18 -21.45
CA VAL A 418 10.76 6.97 -21.84
C VAL A 418 10.92 5.56 -22.44
N GLU A 419 10.60 5.41 -23.71
CA GLU A 419 10.98 4.26 -24.54
C GLU A 419 12.16 4.66 -25.44
N ARG A 420 13.37 4.72 -24.87
CA ARG A 420 14.57 4.85 -25.70
C ARG A 420 15.40 3.59 -25.56
N PRO A 421 15.80 2.94 -26.67
CA PRO A 421 16.82 1.90 -26.62
C PRO A 421 18.10 2.50 -26.05
N GLU A 422 18.92 1.69 -25.39
CA GLU A 422 20.23 2.13 -24.94
C GLU A 422 21.01 2.70 -26.13
N PRO A 423 21.62 3.88 -25.98
CA PRO A 423 22.38 4.48 -27.08
C PRO A 423 23.59 3.60 -27.41
N ASN A 424 23.82 3.35 -28.69
CA ASN A 424 24.96 2.57 -29.16
C ASN A 424 26.30 3.32 -29.01
N ALA A 425 26.27 4.61 -28.65
CA ALA A 425 27.44 5.44 -28.44
C ALA A 425 27.38 6.07 -27.05
N HIS A 426 28.48 6.08 -26.34
CA HIS A 426 28.66 6.75 -25.05
C HIS A 426 29.52 8.01 -25.25
N PHE A 427 29.13 9.06 -24.53
CA PHE A 427 30.02 10.25 -24.43
C PHE A 427 31.24 9.91 -23.57
N THR A 428 32.34 10.63 -23.79
CA THR A 428 33.52 10.54 -22.92
C THR A 428 33.18 11.01 -21.51
N GLU A 429 33.66 10.30 -20.52
CA GLU A 429 33.43 10.62 -19.10
C GLU A 429 34.36 11.80 -18.73
N GLU A 430 33.80 12.83 -18.08
CA GLU A 430 34.54 13.96 -17.50
C GLU A 430 34.19 14.06 -16.01
N ALA A 431 35.20 14.35 -15.19
CA ALA A 431 34.99 14.42 -13.74
C ALA A 431 34.20 15.69 -13.38
N ILE A 432 33.19 15.53 -12.55
CA ILE A 432 32.41 16.62 -11.95
C ILE A 432 32.64 16.63 -10.44
N THR A 433 32.78 17.82 -9.88
CA THR A 433 32.93 17.98 -8.42
C THR A 433 31.58 17.80 -7.75
N ILE A 434 31.51 16.84 -6.84
CA ILE A 434 30.34 16.58 -5.98
C ILE A 434 30.74 16.98 -4.56
N GLY A 435 29.98 17.88 -3.92
CA GLY A 435 30.30 18.53 -2.65
C GLY A 435 30.38 17.58 -1.44
#